data_65a39656a14a221f2ceb8ad990937367
#
_entry.id   65a39656a14a221f2ceb8ad990937367
#
_cell.length_a   1.000
_cell.length_b   1.000
_cell.length_c   1.000
_cell.angle_alpha   90.00
_cell.angle_beta   90.00
_cell.angle_gamma   90.00
#
_symmetry.space_group_name_H-M   'P 1'
#
loop_
_entity.id
_entity.type
_entity.pdbx_description
1 polymer ?
#
loop_
_entity_poly.entity_id
_entity_poly.type
_entity_poly.pdbx_seq_one_letter_code
_entity_poly.pdbx_strand_id
1 'polypeptide(L)'
;MYEVLRAPFLEATKPTPFSLTRRVGLDRLGDLVAIRPFETLWRSLGRHFRDPRLRQLFARYATYCGSSPFQAPATMMLIAHVEQDGVWSIQGGMQRLAAALESLATLQGVRF
;
A
#
# COMPACT_ATOMS: atom_id res chain seq x y z
N MET A 1 1.25 -2.55 10.33
CA MET A 1 0.21 -2.23 9.32
C MET A 1 0.29 -3.14 8.10
N TYR A 2 1.41 -3.22 7.39
CA TYR A 2 1.56 -4.08 6.21
C TYR A 2 1.24 -5.55 6.49
N GLU A 3 1.84 -6.14 7.53
CA GLU A 3 1.62 -7.54 7.92
C GLU A 3 0.16 -7.85 8.27
N VAL A 4 -0.58 -6.87 8.80
CA VAL A 4 -2.01 -7.02 9.13
C VAL A 4 -2.86 -7.06 7.87
N LEU A 5 -2.48 -6.31 6.85
CA LEU A 5 -3.25 -6.15 5.61
C LEU A 5 -2.86 -7.15 4.52
N ARG A 6 -1.65 -7.71 4.56
CA ARG A 6 -1.11 -8.57 3.51
C ARG A 6 -2.02 -9.75 3.19
N ALA A 7 -2.27 -10.62 4.16
CA ALA A 7 -3.08 -11.81 3.92
C ALA A 7 -4.53 -11.47 3.54
N PRO A 8 -5.28 -10.62 4.30
CA PRO A 8 -6.67 -10.37 3.96
C PRO A 8 -6.88 -9.66 2.62
N PHE A 9 -5.95 -8.82 2.16
CA PHE A 9 -6.09 -8.07 0.92
C PHE A 9 -5.48 -8.76 -0.30
N LEU A 10 -4.31 -9.38 -0.15
CA LEU A 10 -3.62 -10.01 -1.29
C LEU A 10 -4.21 -11.38 -1.64
N GLU A 11 -4.74 -12.10 -0.66
CA GLU A 11 -5.30 -13.45 -0.86
C GLU A 11 -6.79 -13.44 -1.20
N ALA A 12 -7.48 -12.30 -1.08
CA ALA A 12 -8.91 -12.19 -1.33
C ALA A 12 -9.22 -11.51 -2.65
N THR A 13 -9.89 -12.22 -3.55
CA THR A 13 -10.37 -11.68 -4.83
C THR A 13 -11.48 -10.62 -4.65
N LYS A 14 -12.29 -10.72 -3.61
CA LYS A 14 -13.37 -9.76 -3.29
C LYS A 14 -13.50 -9.64 -1.77
N PRO A 15 -12.70 -8.79 -1.10
CA PRO A 15 -12.79 -8.62 0.33
C PRO A 15 -14.08 -7.87 0.71
N THR A 16 -14.89 -8.47 1.57
CA THR A 16 -16.00 -7.79 2.25
C THR A 16 -15.56 -7.36 3.65
N PRO A 17 -16.17 -6.34 4.26
CA PRO A 17 -15.84 -5.96 5.63
C PRO A 17 -15.91 -7.13 6.61
N PHE A 18 -16.90 -8.00 6.46
CA PHE A 18 -17.09 -9.21 7.28
C PHE A 18 -15.98 -10.25 7.04
N SER A 19 -15.59 -10.47 5.79
CA SER A 19 -14.50 -11.41 5.48
C SER A 19 -13.15 -10.90 5.98
N LEU A 20 -12.93 -9.59 5.97
CA LEU A 20 -11.73 -8.95 6.51
C LEU A 20 -11.62 -9.13 8.02
N THR A 21 -12.69 -8.86 8.78
CA THR A 21 -12.69 -9.03 10.24
C THR A 21 -12.49 -10.50 10.63
N ARG A 22 -13.09 -11.44 9.90
CA ARG A 22 -12.89 -12.87 10.14
C ARG A 22 -11.47 -13.35 9.84
N ARG A 23 -10.82 -12.80 8.80
CA ARG A 23 -9.46 -13.18 8.40
C ARG A 23 -8.38 -12.57 9.28
N VAL A 24 -8.60 -11.34 9.74
CA VAL A 24 -7.68 -10.67 10.67
C VAL A 24 -7.69 -11.37 12.04
N GLY A 25 -8.81 -12.00 12.41
CA GLY A 25 -8.99 -12.62 13.72
C GLY A 25 -9.39 -11.59 14.79
N LEU A 26 -10.07 -12.07 15.82
CA LEU A 26 -10.54 -11.22 16.93
C LEU A 26 -9.38 -10.70 17.78
N ASP A 27 -8.31 -11.46 17.86
CA ASP A 27 -7.07 -11.14 18.56
C ASP A 27 -6.31 -9.94 17.94
N ARG A 28 -6.51 -9.70 16.64
CA ARG A 28 -5.85 -8.60 15.89
C ARG A 28 -6.76 -7.40 15.59
N LEU A 29 -7.96 -7.35 16.15
CA LEU A 29 -8.85 -6.19 16.00
C LEU A 29 -8.21 -4.88 16.51
N GLY A 30 -7.37 -4.97 17.56
CA GLY A 30 -6.57 -3.84 18.03
C GLY A 30 -5.63 -3.27 16.98
N ASP A 31 -5.03 -4.13 16.15
CA ASP A 31 -4.15 -3.72 15.07
C ASP A 31 -4.91 -2.98 13.97
N LEU A 32 -6.16 -3.39 13.67
CA LEU A 32 -7.03 -2.66 12.73
C LEU A 32 -7.35 -1.25 13.21
N VAL A 33 -7.59 -1.09 14.51
CA VAL A 33 -7.79 0.24 15.12
C VAL A 33 -6.49 1.05 15.07
N ALA A 34 -5.35 0.41 15.27
CA ALA A 34 -4.02 1.05 15.21
C ALA A 34 -3.67 1.58 13.81
N ILE A 35 -4.25 1.00 12.73
CA ILE A 35 -4.11 1.50 11.36
C ILE A 35 -4.74 2.89 11.17
N ARG A 36 -5.70 3.26 12.03
CA ARG A 36 -6.37 4.57 12.01
C ARG A 36 -6.91 4.96 10.62
N PRO A 37 -7.81 4.18 10.03
CA PRO A 37 -8.26 4.39 8.65
C PRO A 37 -8.99 5.72 8.44
N PHE A 38 -9.51 6.33 9.51
CA PHE A 38 -10.25 7.59 9.49
C PHE A 38 -9.40 8.81 9.86
N GLU A 39 -8.10 8.63 10.14
CA GLU A 39 -7.18 9.74 10.40
C GLU A 39 -6.53 10.20 9.09
N THR A 40 -6.34 11.53 8.93
CA THR A 40 -5.62 12.06 7.77
C THR A 40 -4.12 11.80 7.88
N LEU A 41 -3.46 11.66 6.73
CA LEU A 41 -2.01 11.49 6.63
C LEU A 41 -1.28 12.62 7.37
N TRP A 42 -1.69 13.87 7.16
CA TRP A 42 -1.06 15.04 7.81
C TRP A 42 -1.13 14.99 9.33
N ARG A 43 -2.28 14.60 9.88
CA ARG A 43 -2.46 14.48 11.33
C ARG A 43 -1.62 13.36 11.91
N SER A 44 -1.59 12.20 11.25
CA SER A 44 -0.78 11.05 11.65
C SER A 44 0.71 11.39 11.66
N LEU A 45 1.21 12.04 10.59
CA LEU A 45 2.60 12.49 10.50
C LEU A 45 2.99 13.45 11.62
N GLY A 46 2.07 14.32 12.07
CA GLY A 46 2.31 15.25 13.16
C GLY A 46 2.58 14.59 14.51
N ARG A 47 2.22 13.32 14.69
CA ARG A 47 2.52 12.54 15.90
C ARG A 47 3.93 11.96 15.89
N HIS A 48 4.47 11.68 14.70
CA HIS A 48 5.78 11.07 14.51
C HIS A 48 6.88 12.10 14.30
N PHE A 49 6.56 13.20 13.62
CA PHE A 49 7.53 14.23 13.24
C PHE A 49 7.17 15.59 13.85
N ARG A 50 8.07 16.17 14.62
CA ARG A 50 7.95 17.54 15.13
C ARG A 50 8.42 18.56 14.08
N ASP A 51 9.44 18.21 13.28
CA ASP A 51 9.97 19.08 12.23
C ASP A 51 8.95 19.15 11.06
N PRO A 52 8.49 20.35 10.68
CA PRO A 52 7.51 20.53 9.59
C PRO A 52 8.06 20.09 8.24
N ARG A 53 9.36 20.14 8.01
CA ARG A 53 10.00 19.70 6.77
C ARG A 53 9.91 18.20 6.60
N LEU A 54 10.09 17.43 7.68
CA LEU A 54 9.90 15.98 7.67
C LEU A 54 8.43 15.62 7.45
N ARG A 55 7.51 16.35 8.06
CA ARG A 55 6.08 16.16 7.80
C ARG A 55 5.75 16.39 6.32
N GLN A 56 6.29 17.46 5.73
CA GLN A 56 6.10 17.77 4.32
C GLN A 56 6.70 16.68 3.42
N LEU A 57 7.91 16.21 3.73
CA LEU A 57 8.57 15.16 2.98
C LEU A 57 7.72 13.89 2.91
N PHE A 58 7.22 13.40 4.04
CA PHE A 58 6.40 12.20 4.07
C PHE A 58 4.94 12.43 3.61
N ALA A 59 4.46 13.67 3.69
CA ALA A 59 3.15 14.03 3.15
C ALA A 59 3.05 13.85 1.62
N ARG A 60 4.19 13.81 0.90
CA ARG A 60 4.26 13.52 -0.54
C ARG A 60 3.58 12.21 -0.93
N TYR A 61 3.47 11.24 -0.02
CA TYR A 61 2.81 9.97 -0.33
C TYR A 61 1.33 10.13 -0.71
N ALA A 62 0.68 11.22 -0.33
CA ALA A 62 -0.67 11.53 -0.80
C ALA A 62 -0.76 11.72 -2.31
N THR A 63 0.34 12.08 -2.99
CA THR A 63 0.37 12.29 -4.44
C THR A 63 0.19 11.00 -5.23
N TYR A 64 0.47 9.82 -4.64
CA TYR A 64 0.23 8.53 -5.27
C TYR A 64 -1.24 8.27 -5.61
N CYS A 65 -2.15 8.88 -4.88
CA CYS A 65 -3.59 8.83 -5.16
C CYS A 65 -4.16 10.18 -5.63
N GLY A 66 -3.30 11.12 -6.06
CA GLY A 66 -3.72 12.45 -6.53
C GLY A 66 -4.45 13.27 -5.48
N SER A 67 -4.20 13.01 -4.18
CA SER A 67 -4.90 13.64 -3.07
C SER A 67 -4.00 14.58 -2.26
N SER A 68 -4.64 15.47 -1.50
CA SER A 68 -3.95 16.28 -0.50
C SER A 68 -3.68 15.47 0.77
N PRO A 69 -2.53 15.65 1.45
CA PRO A 69 -2.24 14.98 2.71
C PRO A 69 -3.23 15.33 3.83
N PHE A 70 -3.95 16.43 3.70
CA PHE A 70 -5.01 16.85 4.62
C PHE A 70 -6.31 16.05 4.44
N GLN A 71 -6.46 15.35 3.33
CA GLN A 71 -7.62 14.53 2.97
C GLN A 71 -7.27 13.05 2.83
N ALA A 72 -6.07 12.75 2.35
CA ALA A 72 -5.59 11.37 2.19
C ALA A 72 -5.57 10.65 3.56
N PRO A 73 -5.97 9.36 3.60
CA PRO A 73 -5.96 8.59 4.83
C PRO A 73 -4.53 8.30 5.31
N ALA A 74 -4.35 8.14 6.62
CA ALA A 74 -3.07 7.82 7.24
C ALA A 74 -2.46 6.50 6.72
N THR A 75 -3.29 5.60 6.20
CA THR A 75 -2.87 4.34 5.59
C THR A 75 -1.92 4.51 4.41
N MET A 76 -1.83 5.71 3.80
CA MET A 76 -0.83 6.03 2.78
C MET A 76 0.62 5.90 3.28
N MET A 77 0.85 5.91 4.60
CA MET A 77 2.16 5.58 5.19
C MET A 77 2.64 4.17 4.85
N LEU A 78 1.75 3.29 4.42
CA LEU A 78 2.11 1.96 3.93
C LEU A 78 3.10 2.02 2.76
N ILE A 79 3.01 3.04 1.92
CA ILE A 79 3.92 3.23 0.79
C ILE A 79 5.36 3.39 1.27
N ALA A 80 5.59 4.17 2.34
CA ALA A 80 6.92 4.31 2.94
C ALA A 80 7.49 2.96 3.42
N HIS A 81 6.62 2.10 3.96
CA HIS A 81 7.04 0.76 4.40
C HIS A 81 7.41 -0.13 3.20
N VAL A 82 6.61 -0.10 2.14
CA VAL A 82 6.90 -0.86 0.91
C VAL A 82 8.19 -0.40 0.25
N GLU A 83 8.47 0.91 0.24
CA GLU A 83 9.74 1.45 -0.29
C GLU A 83 10.96 0.96 0.51
N GLN A 84 10.81 0.66 1.81
CA GLN A 84 11.90 0.10 2.63
C GLN A 84 12.23 -1.35 2.28
N ASP A 85 11.28 -2.12 1.75
CA ASP A 85 11.51 -3.49 1.27
C ASP A 85 12.34 -3.52 -0.02
N GLY A 86 12.57 -2.37 -0.62
CA GLY A 86 13.39 -2.17 -1.81
C GLY A 86 12.59 -1.68 -3.00
N VAL A 87 13.26 -0.88 -3.80
CA VAL A 87 12.78 -0.43 -5.11
C VAL A 87 13.73 -0.96 -6.16
N TRP A 88 13.19 -1.73 -7.09
CA TRP A 88 13.98 -2.44 -8.09
C TRP A 88 13.79 -1.81 -9.47
N SER A 89 14.86 -1.69 -10.22
CA SER A 89 14.83 -1.33 -11.63
C SER A 89 14.99 -2.57 -12.50
N ILE A 90 14.26 -2.61 -13.60
CA ILE A 90 14.36 -3.70 -14.56
C ILE A 90 15.43 -3.34 -15.60
N GLN A 91 16.44 -4.20 -15.74
CA GLN A 91 17.47 -4.02 -16.76
C GLN A 91 16.83 -3.96 -18.15
N GLY A 92 17.04 -2.86 -18.85
CA GLY A 92 16.41 -2.57 -20.15
C GLY A 92 15.02 -1.93 -20.06
N GLY A 93 14.60 -1.49 -18.86
CA GLY A 93 13.38 -0.72 -18.64
C GLY A 93 12.10 -1.56 -18.54
N MET A 94 10.99 -0.89 -18.24
CA MET A 94 9.68 -1.53 -18.00
C MET A 94 9.14 -2.30 -19.21
N GLN A 95 9.53 -1.92 -20.42
CA GLN A 95 9.14 -2.65 -21.65
C GLN A 95 9.61 -4.12 -21.63
N ARG A 96 10.73 -4.40 -20.98
CA ARG A 96 11.23 -5.79 -20.85
C ARG A 96 10.32 -6.63 -19.97
N LEU A 97 9.70 -6.04 -18.96
CA LEU A 97 8.69 -6.74 -18.15
C LEU A 97 7.45 -7.07 -18.99
N ALA A 98 6.96 -6.11 -19.77
CA ALA A 98 5.82 -6.34 -20.66
C ALA A 98 6.10 -7.46 -21.68
N ALA A 99 7.28 -7.44 -22.31
CA ALA A 99 7.70 -8.46 -23.26
C ALA A 99 7.85 -9.86 -22.60
N ALA A 100 8.34 -9.92 -21.36
CA ALA A 100 8.44 -11.17 -20.62
C ALA A 100 7.05 -11.76 -20.30
N LEU A 101 6.10 -10.90 -19.90
CA LEU A 101 4.71 -11.31 -19.64
C LEU A 101 4.00 -11.78 -20.92
N GLU A 102 4.19 -11.07 -22.04
CA GLU A 102 3.68 -11.49 -23.36
C GLU A 102 4.23 -12.86 -23.78
N SER A 103 5.54 -13.06 -23.64
CA SER A 103 6.18 -14.34 -23.92
C SER A 103 5.61 -15.48 -23.07
N LEU A 104 5.45 -15.24 -21.77
CA LEU A 104 4.87 -16.22 -20.86
C LEU A 104 3.42 -16.53 -21.22
N ALA A 105 2.61 -15.52 -21.50
CA ALA A 105 1.22 -15.69 -21.91
C ALA A 105 1.10 -16.49 -23.21
N THR A 106 1.96 -16.21 -24.20
CA THR A 106 2.01 -16.96 -25.46
C THR A 106 2.35 -18.43 -25.24
N LEU A 107 3.33 -18.73 -24.35
CA LEU A 107 3.66 -20.11 -23.95
C LEU A 107 2.48 -20.83 -23.28
N GLN A 108 1.59 -20.10 -22.63
CA GLN A 108 0.36 -20.61 -22.03
C GLN A 108 -0.82 -20.69 -23.01
N GLY A 109 -0.59 -20.41 -24.29
CA GLY A 109 -1.61 -20.51 -25.35
C GLY A 109 -2.47 -19.27 -25.55
N VAL A 110 -2.13 -18.14 -24.91
CA VAL A 110 -2.81 -16.86 -25.18
C VAL A 110 -2.40 -16.33 -26.55
N ARG A 111 -3.37 -15.90 -27.34
CA ARG A 111 -3.17 -15.23 -28.63
C ARG A 111 -3.41 -13.73 -28.48
N PHE A 112 -2.48 -12.95 -28.97
CA PHE A 112 -2.56 -11.49 -29.01
C PHE A 112 -3.00 -11.01 -30.39
#